data_0b8ebcf57f00780db4c73b858c7a8595
#
_entry.id   0b8ebcf57f00780db4c73b858c7a8595
#
_cell.length_a   1.000
_cell.length_b   1.000
_cell.length_c   1.000
_cell.angle_alpha   90.00
_cell.angle_beta   90.00
_cell.angle_gamma   90.00
#
_symmetry.space_group_name_H-M   'P 1'
#
loop_
_entity.id
_entity.type
_entity.pdbx_description
1 polymer ?
#
loop_
_entity_poly.entity_id
_entity_poly.type
_entity_poly.pdbx_seq_one_letter_code
_entity_poly.pdbx_strand_id
1 'polypeptide(L)'
;MAHITLPEGVPGIRGPMMFRPETAAPLNELVDVLLRGPHPLSPGERELIAAYVSARNECVYCQTIHGAIAAHHLGGDEAWWLR
;
A
#
# COMPACT_ATOMS: atom_id res chain seq x y z
N MET A 1 1.90 17.94 -5.39
CA MET A 1 0.65 18.73 -5.23
C MET A 1 -0.42 18.23 -6.19
N ALA A 2 -1.61 18.03 -5.68
CA ALA A 2 -2.71 17.56 -6.53
C ALA A 2 -3.27 18.69 -7.39
N HIS A 3 -3.69 18.35 -8.62
CA HIS A 3 -4.34 19.29 -9.53
C HIS A 3 -5.86 19.35 -9.33
N ILE A 4 -6.38 18.57 -8.40
CA ILE A 4 -7.78 18.49 -8.04
C ILE A 4 -7.93 18.74 -6.55
N THR A 5 -9.12 19.17 -6.14
CA THR A 5 -9.40 19.33 -4.70
C THR A 5 -9.63 17.97 -4.06
N LEU A 6 -8.81 17.65 -3.06
CA LEU A 6 -8.91 16.39 -2.33
C LEU A 6 -9.38 16.66 -0.89
N PRO A 7 -10.06 15.71 -0.24
CA PRO A 7 -10.46 15.88 1.15
C PRO A 7 -9.25 15.98 2.07
N GLU A 8 -9.34 16.85 3.06
CA GLU A 8 -8.29 17.01 4.06
C GLU A 8 -8.24 15.80 4.98
N GLY A 9 -7.04 15.47 5.47
CA GLY A 9 -6.84 14.41 6.44
C GLY A 9 -6.97 12.99 5.88
N VAL A 10 -7.06 12.84 4.56
CA VAL A 10 -7.13 11.53 3.91
C VAL A 10 -5.79 11.25 3.23
N PRO A 11 -4.98 10.33 3.76
CA PRO A 11 -3.60 10.16 3.29
C PRO A 11 -3.50 9.32 2.02
N GLY A 12 -2.43 9.58 1.26
CA GLY A 12 -2.02 8.76 0.12
C GLY A 12 -3.08 8.65 -0.97
N ILE A 13 -3.15 7.48 -1.56
CA ILE A 13 -4.07 7.17 -2.65
C ILE A 13 -5.56 7.25 -2.24
N ARG A 14 -5.83 7.22 -0.94
CA ARG A 14 -7.22 7.28 -0.45
C ARG A 14 -7.92 8.58 -0.84
N GLY A 15 -7.18 9.70 -0.94
CA GLY A 15 -7.73 10.96 -1.42
C GLY A 15 -8.30 10.86 -2.83
N PRO A 16 -7.47 10.48 -3.84
CA PRO A 16 -7.96 10.25 -5.20
C PRO A 16 -9.07 9.21 -5.30
N MET A 17 -9.04 8.15 -4.49
CA MET A 17 -10.11 7.15 -4.46
C MET A 17 -11.44 7.74 -3.99
N MET A 18 -11.41 8.70 -3.07
CA MET A 18 -12.62 9.40 -2.63
C MET A 18 -13.12 10.40 -3.66
N PHE A 19 -12.22 10.98 -4.46
CA PHE A 19 -12.59 11.86 -5.56
C PHE A 19 -13.38 11.12 -6.64
N ARG A 20 -13.00 9.86 -6.92
CA ARG A 20 -13.69 9.00 -7.90
C ARG A 20 -14.03 7.68 -7.23
N PRO A 21 -15.08 7.65 -6.39
CA PRO A 21 -15.38 6.46 -5.59
C PRO A 21 -15.69 5.21 -6.41
N GLU A 22 -16.13 5.36 -7.65
CA GLU A 22 -16.35 4.23 -8.54
C GLU A 22 -15.06 3.49 -8.91
N THR A 23 -13.90 4.08 -8.67
CA THR A 23 -12.61 3.43 -8.90
C THR A 23 -12.12 2.66 -7.68
N ALA A 24 -12.66 2.96 -6.50
CA ALA A 24 -12.17 2.38 -5.25
C ALA A 24 -12.40 0.86 -5.17
N ALA A 25 -13.62 0.40 -5.50
CA ALA A 25 -13.93 -1.03 -5.42
C ALA A 25 -13.06 -1.88 -6.35
N PRO A 26 -12.95 -1.57 -7.66
CA PRO A 26 -12.09 -2.38 -8.53
C PRO A 26 -10.61 -2.30 -8.18
N LEU A 27 -10.12 -1.17 -7.68
CA LEU A 27 -8.73 -1.07 -7.21
C LEU A 27 -8.50 -1.94 -5.97
N ASN A 28 -9.42 -1.94 -5.02
CA ASN A 28 -9.32 -2.79 -3.84
C ASN A 28 -9.39 -4.27 -4.19
N GLU A 29 -10.22 -4.66 -5.15
CA GLU A 29 -10.27 -6.03 -5.64
C GLU A 29 -8.95 -6.43 -6.27
N LEU A 30 -8.36 -5.56 -7.09
CA LEU A 30 -7.06 -5.81 -7.70
C LEU A 30 -5.99 -6.00 -6.63
N VAL A 31 -5.97 -5.16 -5.62
CA VAL A 31 -5.01 -5.25 -4.51
C VAL A 31 -5.16 -6.57 -3.76
N ASP A 32 -6.39 -7.01 -3.50
CA ASP A 32 -6.63 -8.28 -2.84
C ASP A 32 -6.08 -9.46 -3.64
N VAL A 33 -6.30 -9.48 -4.95
CA VAL A 33 -5.78 -10.54 -5.81
C VAL A 33 -4.26 -10.50 -5.87
N LEU A 34 -3.68 -9.32 -6.04
CA LEU A 34 -2.23 -9.17 -6.17
C LEU A 34 -1.49 -9.51 -4.88
N LEU A 35 -2.00 -9.06 -3.75
CA LEU A 35 -1.28 -9.17 -2.48
C LEU A 35 -1.68 -10.39 -1.66
N ARG A 36 -2.90 -10.89 -1.82
CA ARG A 36 -3.44 -11.95 -0.96
C ARG A 36 -3.98 -13.16 -1.70
N GLY A 37 -4.12 -13.08 -3.03
CA GLY A 37 -4.58 -14.21 -3.83
C GLY A 37 -3.55 -15.34 -3.89
N PRO A 38 -3.94 -16.53 -4.39
CA PRO A 38 -3.01 -17.65 -4.57
C PRO A 38 -1.81 -17.26 -5.44
N HIS A 39 -0.59 -17.46 -4.93
CA HIS A 39 0.62 -17.05 -5.63
C HIS A 39 1.82 -17.79 -5.02
N PRO A 40 2.89 -18.08 -5.81
CA PRO A 40 4.11 -18.69 -5.29
C PRO A 40 4.81 -17.87 -4.21
N LEU A 41 4.76 -16.52 -4.30
CA LEU A 41 5.30 -15.68 -3.25
C LEU A 41 4.29 -15.55 -2.11
N SER A 42 4.78 -15.56 -0.87
CA SER A 42 3.92 -15.41 0.31
C SER A 42 3.33 -14.00 0.39
N PRO A 43 2.22 -13.81 1.15
CA PRO A 43 1.70 -12.46 1.39
C PRO A 43 2.74 -11.51 1.95
N GLY A 44 3.60 -11.97 2.88
CA GLY A 44 4.66 -11.15 3.46
C GLY A 44 5.69 -10.70 2.42
N GLU A 45 6.09 -11.59 1.53
CA GLU A 45 7.03 -11.27 0.46
C GLU A 45 6.44 -10.25 -0.51
N ARG A 46 5.17 -10.40 -0.86
CA ARG A 46 4.48 -9.46 -1.75
C ARG A 46 4.32 -8.07 -1.11
N GLU A 47 4.02 -8.03 0.19
CA GLU A 47 3.95 -6.77 0.92
C GLU A 47 5.33 -6.10 1.01
N LEU A 48 6.40 -6.90 1.14
CA LEU A 48 7.77 -6.38 1.13
C LEU A 48 8.10 -5.71 -0.20
N ILE A 49 7.71 -6.34 -1.31
CA ILE A 49 7.87 -5.76 -2.65
C ILE A 49 7.09 -4.44 -2.73
N ALA A 50 5.86 -4.42 -2.26
CA ALA A 50 5.03 -3.22 -2.26
C ALA A 50 5.65 -2.09 -1.43
N ALA A 51 6.22 -2.42 -0.27
CA ALA A 51 6.91 -1.45 0.58
C ALA A 51 8.14 -0.87 -0.13
N TYR A 52 8.92 -1.71 -0.79
CA TYR A 52 10.10 -1.26 -1.52
C TYR A 52 9.72 -0.32 -2.68
N VAL A 53 8.74 -0.72 -3.47
CA VAL A 53 8.24 0.12 -4.59
C VAL A 53 7.73 1.46 -4.07
N SER A 54 6.98 1.44 -2.97
CA SER A 54 6.44 2.65 -2.36
C SER A 54 7.56 3.58 -1.87
N ALA A 55 8.62 3.02 -1.30
CA ALA A 55 9.79 3.80 -0.88
C ALA A 55 10.47 4.46 -2.07
N ARG A 56 10.65 3.71 -3.17
CA ARG A 56 11.25 4.25 -4.39
C ARG A 56 10.38 5.33 -5.04
N ASN A 57 9.08 5.24 -4.88
CA ASN A 57 8.12 6.24 -5.36
C ASN A 57 7.93 7.40 -4.38
N GLU A 58 8.65 7.39 -3.26
CA GLU A 58 8.56 8.44 -2.23
C GLU A 58 7.15 8.59 -1.66
N CYS A 59 6.39 7.48 -1.59
CA CYS A 59 5.09 7.48 -0.95
C CYS A 59 5.23 7.00 0.49
N VAL A 60 5.34 7.93 1.43
CA VAL A 60 5.54 7.61 2.85
C VAL A 60 4.36 6.81 3.41
N TYR A 61 3.14 7.21 3.08
CA TYR A 61 1.94 6.50 3.54
C TYR A 61 1.94 5.05 3.06
N CYS A 62 2.15 4.84 1.76
CA CYS A 62 2.13 3.50 1.16
C CYS A 62 3.25 2.63 1.73
N GLN A 63 4.46 3.18 1.85
CA GLN A 63 5.60 2.47 2.43
C GLN A 63 5.32 2.04 3.86
N THR A 64 4.77 2.92 4.68
CA THR A 64 4.49 2.64 6.09
C THR A 64 3.47 1.52 6.24
N ILE A 65 2.38 1.57 5.48
CA ILE A 65 1.32 0.56 5.55
C ILE A 65 1.83 -0.80 5.07
N HIS A 66 2.44 -0.86 3.88
CA HIS A 66 2.94 -2.13 3.34
C HIS A 66 4.07 -2.69 4.19
N GLY A 67 4.94 -1.83 4.71
CA GLY A 67 6.03 -2.25 5.58
C GLY A 67 5.54 -2.86 6.88
N ALA A 68 4.53 -2.28 7.52
CA ALA A 68 3.94 -2.82 8.73
C ALA A 68 3.29 -4.19 8.48
N ILE A 69 2.58 -4.34 7.36
CA ILE A 69 1.95 -5.61 7.00
C ILE A 69 3.01 -6.67 6.69
N ALA A 70 4.06 -6.29 5.96
CA ALA A 70 5.17 -7.19 5.67
C ALA A 70 5.84 -7.69 6.95
N ALA A 71 6.12 -6.79 7.89
CA ALA A 71 6.71 -7.13 9.17
C ALA A 71 5.83 -8.10 9.96
N HIS A 72 4.53 -7.87 9.96
CA HIS A 72 3.57 -8.75 10.64
C HIS A 72 3.65 -10.19 10.07
N HIS A 73 3.63 -10.32 8.75
CA HIS A 73 3.68 -11.64 8.10
C HIS A 73 5.04 -12.32 8.20
N LEU A 74 6.12 -11.56 8.18
CA LEU A 74 7.48 -12.11 8.20
C LEU A 74 8.07 -12.22 9.61
N GLY A 75 7.32 -11.76 10.63
CA GLY A 75 7.74 -11.85 12.02
C GLY A 75 8.84 -10.85 12.40
N GLY A 76 9.01 -9.80 11.62
CA GLY A 76 10.03 -8.79 11.87
C GLY A 76 9.52 -7.60 12.68
N ASP A 77 10.44 -6.67 12.94
CA ASP A 77 10.15 -5.38 13.53
C ASP A 77 9.45 -4.48 12.50
N GLU A 78 8.42 -3.76 12.90
CA GLU A 78 7.66 -2.89 12.00
C GLU A 78 8.49 -1.81 11.31
N ALA A 79 9.67 -1.49 11.83
CA ALA A 79 10.57 -0.48 11.25
C ALA A 79 11.79 -1.09 10.55
N TRP A 80 11.85 -2.40 10.37
CA TRP A 80 13.04 -3.07 9.84
C TRP A 80 13.41 -2.61 8.40
N TRP A 81 12.43 -2.23 7.60
CA TRP A 81 12.67 -1.78 6.23
C TRP A 81 13.30 -0.39 6.16
N LEU A 82 13.33 0.33 7.26
CA LEU A 82 13.97 1.65 7.33
C LEU A 82 15.47 1.57 7.58
N ARG A 83 16.00 0.38 7.82
CA ARG A 83 17.42 0.18 8.17
C ARG A 83 18.31 -0.06 6.96
#